data_9d8831c0e66a3e3058e0e9f6754f45be
#
_entry.id   9d8831c0e66a3e3058e0e9f6754f45be
#
_cell.length_a   1.000
_cell.length_b   1.000
_cell.length_c   1.000
_cell.angle_alpha   90.00
_cell.angle_beta   90.00
_cell.angle_gamma   90.00
#
_symmetry.space_group_name_H-M   'P 1'
#
loop_
_entity.id
_entity.type
_entity.pdbx_description
1 polymer ?
#
loop_
_entity_poly.entity_id
_entity_poly.type
_entity_poly.pdbx_seq_one_letter_code
_entity_poly.pdbx_strand_id
1 'polypeptide(L)'
;MNIIVTANTVPFIHGGADYHIEGLIEELKIRGHQVESIRFPFRFNPDSELVNLMAFCESQNYTCPNGKMVDRIISLQFPAYGVNHPNHVIWLMHQHREAYDLYPNDPTSEQTVLRDQIVDYDNRTISAAAKVYANSICVSERLQKFNQINSVPLYHPPYAWKQFYNQESQDFIFFPSRLEQLKRQGLLIEAAQHLESPVKIIIGGSGGQGNAYQAKIDTLDLADKVRLIGRFSEQEKFTYYAQCLAVFFAPKDEDYGYITLEAMLSSKPVITCTDSGGPLEFVEDQVTGYVCDPDPKAIARVIDKLYADKQKAKSMGQAGHRKYHAANVSWDNVIETLLGPL
;
A
#
# COMPACT_ATOMS: atom_id res chain seq x y z
N MET A 1 14.40 12.20 21.84
CA MET A 1 13.79 10.99 22.41
C MET A 1 14.57 9.77 21.97
N ASN A 2 14.57 8.71 22.79
CA ASN A 2 15.03 7.37 22.43
C ASN A 2 13.81 6.57 21.95
N ILE A 3 13.76 6.20 20.71
CA ILE A 3 12.60 5.58 20.09
C ILE A 3 12.98 4.20 19.54
N ILE A 4 12.15 3.20 19.75
CA ILE A 4 12.28 1.90 19.07
C ILE A 4 11.15 1.79 18.06
N VAL A 5 11.50 1.46 16.83
CA VAL A 5 10.54 1.08 15.79
C VAL A 5 10.57 -0.43 15.63
N THR A 6 9.41 -1.09 15.84
CA THR A 6 9.31 -2.54 15.66
C THR A 6 8.53 -2.89 14.39
N ALA A 7 9.06 -3.82 13.63
CA ALA A 7 8.47 -4.30 12.39
C ALA A 7 8.98 -5.72 12.07
N ASN A 8 8.57 -6.27 10.95
CA ASN A 8 9.07 -7.55 10.48
C ASN A 8 10.17 -7.40 9.43
N THR A 9 10.92 -8.46 9.22
CA THR A 9 11.73 -8.69 8.02
C THR A 9 11.33 -10.02 7.39
N VAL A 10 11.00 -9.98 6.09
CA VAL A 10 10.73 -11.18 5.30
C VAL A 10 11.92 -11.37 4.37
N PRO A 11 12.74 -12.41 4.56
CA PRO A 11 13.96 -12.60 3.77
C PRO A 11 13.66 -12.61 2.26
N PHE A 12 14.46 -11.87 1.50
CA PHE A 12 14.40 -11.78 0.03
C PHE A 12 13.12 -11.13 -0.57
N ILE A 13 12.19 -10.66 0.27
CA ILE A 13 10.98 -9.96 -0.18
C ILE A 13 11.06 -8.50 0.26
N HIS A 14 11.11 -7.61 -0.72
CA HIS A 14 11.13 -6.17 -0.52
C HIS A 14 9.92 -5.51 -1.18
N GLY A 15 9.38 -4.48 -0.55
CA GLY A 15 8.19 -3.80 -1.06
C GLY A 15 7.78 -2.56 -0.31
N GLY A 16 6.53 -2.14 -0.46
CA GLY A 16 5.99 -0.94 0.16
C GLY A 16 6.15 -0.87 1.68
N ALA A 17 6.11 -2.02 2.36
CA ALA A 17 6.31 -2.09 3.80
C ALA A 17 7.72 -1.61 4.22
N ASP A 18 8.76 -1.97 3.46
CA ASP A 18 10.13 -1.51 3.75
C ASP A 18 10.25 0.00 3.60
N TYR A 19 9.67 0.58 2.55
CA TYR A 19 9.65 2.03 2.34
C TYR A 19 8.95 2.78 3.48
N HIS A 20 7.86 2.22 4.01
CA HIS A 20 7.17 2.77 5.16
C HIS A 20 8.06 2.78 6.41
N ILE A 21 8.68 1.65 6.72
CA ILE A 21 9.50 1.47 7.91
C ILE A 21 10.77 2.32 7.83
N GLU A 22 11.47 2.26 6.71
CA GLU A 22 12.72 3.01 6.48
C GLU A 22 12.45 4.51 6.44
N GLY A 23 11.38 4.94 5.78
CA GLY A 23 10.96 6.34 5.76
C GLY A 23 10.67 6.88 7.16
N LEU A 24 9.93 6.13 8.00
CA LEU A 24 9.68 6.53 9.38
C LEU A 24 10.98 6.66 10.18
N ILE A 25 11.88 5.68 10.08
CA ILE A 25 13.15 5.67 10.81
C ILE A 25 14.03 6.86 10.38
N GLU A 26 14.14 7.10 9.08
CA GLU A 26 14.91 8.20 8.51
C GLU A 26 14.39 9.56 8.98
N GLU A 27 13.07 9.76 8.87
CA GLU A 27 12.43 11.02 9.26
C GLU A 27 12.50 11.31 10.76
N LEU A 28 12.42 10.29 11.62
CA LEU A 28 12.66 10.42 13.04
C LEU A 28 14.11 10.84 13.32
N LYS A 29 15.11 10.22 12.65
CA LYS A 29 16.54 10.54 12.79
C LYS A 29 16.86 11.96 12.31
N ILE A 30 16.32 12.39 11.17
CA ILE A 30 16.50 13.75 10.64
C ILE A 30 16.03 14.82 11.64
N ARG A 31 14.97 14.51 12.43
CA ARG A 31 14.46 15.41 13.48
C ARG A 31 15.20 15.29 14.83
N GLY A 32 16.34 14.59 14.84
CA GLY A 32 17.25 14.54 15.99
C GLY A 32 16.89 13.50 17.06
N HIS A 33 16.01 12.54 16.76
CA HIS A 33 15.71 11.44 17.68
C HIS A 33 16.77 10.33 17.56
N GLN A 34 17.04 9.63 18.68
CA GLN A 34 17.82 8.40 18.68
C GLN A 34 16.86 7.25 18.37
N VAL A 35 17.07 6.57 17.26
CA VAL A 35 16.13 5.57 16.75
C VAL A 35 16.83 4.24 16.53
N GLU A 36 16.30 3.20 17.17
CA GLU A 36 16.67 1.80 16.91
C GLU A 36 15.54 1.09 16.19
N SER A 37 15.90 0.20 15.27
CA SER A 37 14.95 -0.66 14.55
C SER A 37 15.09 -2.09 14.99
N ILE A 38 14.02 -2.69 15.48
CA ILE A 38 13.94 -4.11 15.81
C ILE A 38 13.06 -4.79 14.77
N ARG A 39 13.69 -5.63 13.95
CA ARG A 39 13.02 -6.37 12.88
C ARG A 39 12.93 -7.84 13.27
N PHE A 40 11.71 -8.35 13.45
CA PHE A 40 11.47 -9.76 13.72
C PHE A 40 11.46 -10.57 12.41
N PRO A 41 12.21 -11.69 12.34
CA PRO A 41 12.14 -12.58 11.18
C PRO A 41 10.74 -13.16 11.03
N PHE A 42 10.09 -12.89 9.90
CA PHE A 42 8.73 -13.35 9.62
C PHE A 42 8.73 -14.43 8.55
N ARG A 43 8.00 -15.51 8.80
CA ARG A 43 7.79 -16.61 7.87
C ARG A 43 6.30 -16.88 7.74
N PHE A 44 5.82 -17.05 6.52
CA PHE A 44 4.43 -17.37 6.25
C PHE A 44 4.08 -18.84 6.57
N ASN A 45 5.06 -19.72 6.53
CA ASN A 45 4.89 -21.14 6.77
C ASN A 45 6.10 -21.72 7.55
N PRO A 46 5.90 -22.78 8.39
CA PRO A 46 4.60 -23.33 8.82
C PRO A 46 3.88 -22.44 9.85
N ASP A 47 2.58 -22.65 10.05
CA ASP A 47 1.73 -21.91 10.99
C ASP A 47 2.28 -21.85 12.42
N SER A 48 2.96 -22.91 12.87
CA SER A 48 3.61 -22.95 14.18
C SER A 48 4.67 -21.87 14.37
N GLU A 49 5.37 -21.44 13.32
CA GLU A 49 6.34 -20.35 13.38
C GLU A 49 5.65 -19.01 13.68
N LEU A 50 4.45 -18.82 13.17
CA LEU A 50 3.66 -17.62 13.43
C LEU A 50 3.23 -17.54 14.90
N VAL A 51 2.73 -18.65 15.46
CA VAL A 51 2.35 -18.75 16.88
C VAL A 51 3.57 -18.52 17.78
N ASN A 52 4.71 -19.13 17.47
CA ASN A 52 5.95 -18.93 18.20
C ASN A 52 6.41 -17.46 18.15
N LEU A 53 6.28 -16.81 17.00
CA LEU A 53 6.67 -15.41 16.84
C LEU A 53 5.74 -14.47 17.63
N MET A 54 4.42 -14.72 17.67
CA MET A 54 3.47 -13.98 18.51
C MET A 54 3.90 -14.07 19.98
N ALA A 55 4.12 -15.28 20.50
CA ALA A 55 4.55 -15.51 21.88
C ALA A 55 5.91 -14.84 22.18
N PHE A 56 6.84 -14.90 21.23
CA PHE A 56 8.13 -14.23 21.37
C PHE A 56 7.97 -12.72 21.47
N CYS A 57 7.17 -12.08 20.62
CA CYS A 57 6.91 -10.64 20.66
C CYS A 57 6.31 -10.22 22.01
N GLU A 58 5.30 -10.95 22.52
CA GLU A 58 4.68 -10.66 23.82
C GLU A 58 5.66 -10.82 25.01
N SER A 59 6.67 -11.66 24.89
CA SER A 59 7.69 -11.84 25.92
C SER A 59 8.69 -10.67 25.99
N GLN A 60 8.73 -9.82 24.97
CA GLN A 60 9.72 -8.73 24.86
C GLN A 60 9.26 -7.49 25.65
N ASN A 61 10.17 -6.96 26.46
CA ASN A 61 9.98 -5.67 27.15
C ASN A 61 11.17 -4.76 26.83
N TYR A 62 10.88 -3.65 26.18
CA TYR A 62 11.89 -2.67 25.76
C TYR A 62 11.82 -1.36 26.54
N THR A 63 11.34 -1.37 27.78
CA THR A 63 11.28 -0.14 28.60
C THR A 63 12.67 0.40 28.90
N CYS A 64 13.61 -0.48 29.25
CA CYS A 64 14.98 -0.11 29.61
C CYS A 64 16.02 -1.14 29.13
N PRO A 65 16.13 -1.41 27.82
CA PRO A 65 17.10 -2.37 27.32
C PRO A 65 18.53 -1.89 27.58
N ASN A 66 19.37 -2.79 28.12
CA ASN A 66 20.79 -2.48 28.44
C ASN A 66 21.00 -1.23 29.28
N GLY A 67 20.07 -0.92 30.18
CA GLY A 67 20.14 0.24 31.07
C GLY A 67 19.80 1.60 30.42
N LYS A 68 19.36 1.61 29.17
CA LYS A 68 18.96 2.84 28.45
C LYS A 68 17.43 2.92 28.38
N MET A 69 16.87 3.96 28.99
CA MET A 69 15.43 4.21 28.93
C MET A 69 14.98 4.51 27.51
N VAL A 70 13.89 3.87 27.09
CA VAL A 70 13.19 4.13 25.84
C VAL A 70 12.00 5.04 26.15
N ASP A 71 11.85 6.12 25.39
CA ASP A 71 10.77 7.08 25.58
C ASP A 71 9.47 6.63 24.89
N ARG A 72 9.59 5.94 23.77
CA ARG A 72 8.44 5.47 22.96
C ARG A 72 8.79 4.26 22.09
N ILE A 73 7.82 3.35 21.94
CA ILE A 73 7.84 2.33 20.89
C ILE A 73 6.78 2.67 19.84
N ILE A 74 7.15 2.55 18.57
CA ILE A 74 6.24 2.65 17.43
C ILE A 74 6.28 1.31 16.68
N SER A 75 5.15 0.60 16.66
CA SER A 75 5.03 -0.71 16.01
C SER A 75 4.17 -0.63 14.75
N LEU A 76 4.59 -1.31 13.69
CA LEU A 76 4.02 -1.12 12.35
C LEU A 76 3.28 -2.34 11.80
N GLN A 77 3.64 -3.56 12.21
CA GLN A 77 3.18 -4.79 11.57
C GLN A 77 2.85 -5.90 12.58
N PHE A 78 1.92 -6.76 12.19
CA PHE A 78 1.68 -8.06 12.86
C PHE A 78 2.89 -8.99 12.70
N PRO A 79 3.36 -9.70 13.75
CA PRO A 79 2.98 -9.58 15.14
C PRO A 79 3.91 -8.65 15.97
N ALA A 80 4.75 -7.85 15.31
CA ALA A 80 5.78 -7.02 15.95
C ALA A 80 5.21 -6.02 16.98
N TYR A 81 3.90 -5.74 16.96
CA TYR A 81 3.25 -4.88 17.94
C TYR A 81 2.88 -5.57 19.27
N GLY A 82 3.19 -6.86 19.44
CA GLY A 82 3.00 -7.55 20.72
C GLY A 82 3.99 -7.17 21.81
N VAL A 83 5.01 -6.36 21.50
CA VAL A 83 6.03 -5.94 22.46
C VAL A 83 5.46 -5.06 23.57
N ASN A 84 6.05 -5.16 24.79
CA ASN A 84 5.57 -4.45 25.95
C ASN A 84 6.32 -3.14 26.19
N HIS A 85 5.58 -2.03 26.31
CA HIS A 85 6.11 -0.73 26.69
C HIS A 85 4.97 0.20 27.16
N PRO A 86 5.16 1.03 28.23
CA PRO A 86 4.11 1.92 28.73
C PRO A 86 3.69 3.00 27.72
N ASN A 87 4.60 3.46 26.87
CA ASN A 87 4.34 4.47 25.84
C ASN A 87 4.36 3.84 24.46
N HIS A 88 3.56 2.81 24.25
CA HIS A 88 3.46 2.07 22.99
C HIS A 88 2.44 2.72 22.06
N VAL A 89 2.87 3.05 20.85
CA VAL A 89 2.04 3.55 19.75
C VAL A 89 2.06 2.52 18.62
N ILE A 90 0.90 2.12 18.15
CA ILE A 90 0.78 1.27 16.97
C ILE A 90 0.37 2.13 15.78
N TRP A 91 1.12 2.03 14.69
CA TRP A 91 0.75 2.58 13.39
C TRP A 91 0.61 1.43 12.40
N LEU A 92 -0.55 0.83 12.40
CA LEU A 92 -0.85 -0.42 11.72
C LEU A 92 -0.82 -0.26 10.19
N MET A 93 0.01 -1.04 9.51
CA MET A 93 0.02 -1.14 8.06
C MET A 93 -1.15 -1.97 7.54
N HIS A 94 -1.36 -3.13 8.13
CA HIS A 94 -2.46 -4.06 7.89
C HIS A 94 -2.46 -5.15 8.96
N GLN A 95 -3.60 -5.79 9.15
CA GLN A 95 -3.74 -7.02 9.92
C GLN A 95 -3.15 -8.21 9.14
N HIS A 96 -3.05 -9.37 9.78
CA HIS A 96 -2.76 -10.63 9.06
C HIS A 96 -4.03 -11.07 8.32
N ARG A 97 -4.19 -10.59 7.07
CA ARG A 97 -5.43 -10.61 6.30
C ARG A 97 -6.05 -11.99 6.10
N GLU A 98 -5.24 -13.06 6.09
CA GLU A 98 -5.72 -14.45 6.02
C GLU A 98 -6.55 -14.87 7.24
N ALA A 99 -6.42 -14.15 8.37
CA ALA A 99 -7.26 -14.36 9.54
C ALA A 99 -8.56 -13.53 9.51
N TYR A 100 -8.72 -12.60 8.56
CA TYR A 100 -9.80 -11.62 8.50
C TYR A 100 -10.53 -11.61 7.16
N ASP A 101 -10.26 -10.63 6.32
CA ASP A 101 -10.97 -10.40 5.07
C ASP A 101 -10.60 -11.39 3.94
N LEU A 102 -9.45 -12.03 4.03
CA LEU A 102 -9.02 -13.10 3.14
C LEU A 102 -9.18 -14.50 3.75
N TYR A 103 -9.88 -14.61 4.88
CA TYR A 103 -10.14 -15.90 5.50
C TYR A 103 -11.00 -16.77 4.58
N PRO A 104 -10.64 -18.05 4.35
CA PRO A 104 -11.35 -18.91 3.42
C PRO A 104 -12.79 -19.19 3.88
N ASN A 105 -13.69 -19.36 2.91
CA ASN A 105 -15.11 -19.70 3.18
C ASN A 105 -15.27 -21.14 3.71
N ASP A 106 -14.33 -22.02 3.42
CA ASP A 106 -14.31 -23.42 3.89
C ASP A 106 -12.95 -23.73 4.53
N PRO A 107 -12.73 -23.24 5.76
CA PRO A 107 -11.43 -23.39 6.44
C PRO A 107 -11.27 -24.80 7.02
N THR A 108 -10.02 -25.24 7.07
CA THR A 108 -9.66 -26.42 7.86
C THR A 108 -9.74 -26.15 9.37
N SER A 109 -9.78 -27.19 10.19
CA SER A 109 -9.74 -27.05 11.64
C SER A 109 -8.47 -26.33 12.13
N GLU A 110 -7.33 -26.58 11.48
CA GLU A 110 -6.05 -25.92 11.78
C GLU A 110 -6.10 -24.43 11.46
N GLN A 111 -6.64 -24.04 10.31
CA GLN A 111 -6.84 -22.64 9.94
C GLN A 111 -7.79 -21.92 10.90
N THR A 112 -8.81 -22.59 11.40
CA THR A 112 -9.73 -22.02 12.38
C THR A 112 -9.03 -21.77 13.72
N VAL A 113 -8.25 -22.72 14.21
CA VAL A 113 -7.47 -22.57 15.44
C VAL A 113 -6.44 -21.44 15.32
N LEU A 114 -5.71 -21.39 14.22
CA LEU A 114 -4.73 -20.31 13.97
C LEU A 114 -5.41 -18.93 13.91
N ARG A 115 -6.53 -18.82 13.18
CA ARG A 115 -7.31 -17.59 13.13
C ARG A 115 -7.72 -17.11 14.52
N ASP A 116 -8.27 -17.98 15.34
CA ASP A 116 -8.73 -17.61 16.69
C ASP A 116 -7.58 -17.15 17.57
N GLN A 117 -6.40 -17.78 17.45
CA GLN A 117 -5.18 -17.35 18.13
C GLN A 117 -4.71 -15.97 17.67
N ILE A 118 -4.75 -15.69 16.36
CA ILE A 118 -4.37 -14.39 15.80
C ILE A 118 -5.35 -13.31 16.25
N VAL A 119 -6.65 -13.57 16.19
CA VAL A 119 -7.69 -12.60 16.60
C VAL A 119 -7.58 -12.28 18.10
N ASP A 120 -7.37 -13.29 18.94
CA ASP A 120 -7.16 -13.10 20.38
C ASP A 120 -5.89 -12.29 20.65
N TYR A 121 -4.78 -12.60 19.97
CA TYR A 121 -3.54 -11.87 20.06
C TYR A 121 -3.72 -10.39 19.67
N ASP A 122 -4.34 -10.12 18.52
CA ASP A 122 -4.57 -8.76 18.03
C ASP A 122 -5.45 -7.98 18.99
N ASN A 123 -6.55 -8.58 19.47
CA ASN A 123 -7.45 -7.94 20.42
C ASN A 123 -6.75 -7.54 21.72
N ARG A 124 -5.89 -8.40 22.27
CA ARG A 124 -5.16 -8.11 23.51
C ARG A 124 -4.06 -7.07 23.29
N THR A 125 -3.24 -7.26 22.28
CA THR A 125 -2.02 -6.46 22.09
C THR A 125 -2.32 -5.06 21.52
N ILE A 126 -3.24 -4.97 20.55
CA ILE A 126 -3.60 -3.66 19.96
C ILE A 126 -4.39 -2.82 20.97
N SER A 127 -5.30 -3.44 21.75
CA SER A 127 -6.07 -2.70 22.79
C SER A 127 -5.20 -2.23 23.96
N ALA A 128 -4.05 -2.86 24.20
CA ALA A 128 -3.11 -2.45 25.23
C ALA A 128 -2.24 -1.24 24.83
N ALA A 129 -2.19 -0.87 23.56
CA ALA A 129 -1.41 0.27 23.09
C ALA A 129 -2.00 1.59 23.59
N ALA A 130 -1.13 2.56 23.90
CA ALA A 130 -1.56 3.90 24.33
C ALA A 130 -2.30 4.65 23.22
N LYS A 131 -1.91 4.43 21.95
CA LYS A 131 -2.59 4.96 20.76
C LYS A 131 -2.47 4.01 19.59
N VAL A 132 -3.52 4.00 18.78
CA VAL A 132 -3.58 3.20 17.55
C VAL A 132 -3.90 4.09 16.35
N TYR A 133 -3.02 4.03 15.37
CA TYR A 133 -3.18 4.64 14.05
C TYR A 133 -3.21 3.55 12.99
N ALA A 134 -3.84 3.82 11.87
CA ALA A 134 -3.82 2.97 10.68
C ALA A 134 -3.24 3.77 9.50
N ASN A 135 -2.57 3.12 8.56
CA ASN A 135 -2.02 3.82 7.41
C ASN A 135 -3.08 4.31 6.41
N SER A 136 -4.35 3.89 6.57
CA SER A 136 -5.47 4.27 5.69
C SER A 136 -6.82 4.17 6.42
N ILE A 137 -7.86 4.74 5.84
CA ILE A 137 -9.25 4.55 6.28
C ILE A 137 -9.64 3.08 6.09
N CYS A 138 -9.28 2.46 4.97
CA CYS A 138 -9.57 1.06 4.68
C CYS A 138 -9.05 0.12 5.79
N VAL A 139 -7.81 0.31 6.25
CA VAL A 139 -7.24 -0.47 7.35
C VAL A 139 -7.91 -0.14 8.68
N SER A 140 -8.24 1.14 8.94
CA SER A 140 -8.95 1.57 10.14
C SER A 140 -10.35 0.95 10.23
N GLU A 141 -11.11 0.97 9.15
CA GLU A 141 -12.43 0.35 9.07
C GLU A 141 -12.39 -1.17 9.23
N ARG A 142 -11.36 -1.82 8.67
CA ARG A 142 -11.15 -3.26 8.82
C ARG A 142 -10.86 -3.61 10.29
N LEU A 143 -10.01 -2.84 10.97
CA LEU A 143 -9.71 -3.02 12.39
C LEU A 143 -10.97 -2.82 13.26
N GLN A 144 -11.78 -1.79 12.96
CA GLN A 144 -13.05 -1.57 13.64
C GLN A 144 -14.05 -2.71 13.40
N LYS A 145 -14.14 -3.18 12.15
CA LYS A 145 -15.09 -4.24 11.76
C LYS A 145 -14.81 -5.56 12.45
N PHE A 146 -13.54 -5.99 12.49
CA PHE A 146 -13.18 -7.33 12.96
C PHE A 146 -12.77 -7.38 14.42
N ASN A 147 -12.13 -6.34 14.94
CA ASN A 147 -11.59 -6.31 16.30
C ASN A 147 -12.32 -5.32 17.22
N GLN A 148 -13.26 -4.52 16.72
CA GLN A 148 -13.96 -3.47 17.47
C GLN A 148 -13.00 -2.41 18.06
N ILE A 149 -11.83 -2.23 17.46
CA ILE A 149 -10.79 -1.29 17.88
C ILE A 149 -10.83 -0.06 16.99
N ASN A 150 -10.95 1.12 17.60
CA ASN A 150 -10.86 2.39 16.90
C ASN A 150 -9.41 2.75 16.62
N SER A 151 -9.16 3.27 15.43
CA SER A 151 -7.87 3.84 15.05
C SER A 151 -8.06 5.13 14.24
N VAL A 152 -7.02 5.93 14.17
CA VAL A 152 -7.04 7.18 13.39
C VAL A 152 -6.22 6.96 12.12
N PRO A 153 -6.78 7.20 10.93
CA PRO A 153 -6.03 7.15 9.70
C PRO A 153 -4.88 8.18 9.69
N LEU A 154 -3.69 7.73 9.35
CA LEU A 154 -2.49 8.55 9.30
C LEU A 154 -1.68 8.23 8.04
N TYR A 155 -1.78 9.12 7.06
CA TYR A 155 -1.17 8.94 5.74
C TYR A 155 0.28 9.40 5.72
N HIS A 156 1.12 8.77 4.92
CA HIS A 156 2.51 9.11 4.73
C HIS A 156 2.89 9.18 3.25
N PRO A 157 3.90 9.98 2.89
CA PRO A 157 4.35 10.08 1.52
C PRO A 157 4.91 8.77 0.97
N PRO A 158 4.79 8.50 -0.34
CA PRO A 158 5.51 7.42 -0.99
C PRO A 158 7.04 7.68 -0.97
N TYR A 159 7.81 6.61 -1.20
CA TYR A 159 9.26 6.73 -1.32
C TYR A 159 9.65 7.75 -2.40
N ALA A 160 10.70 8.52 -2.12
CA ALA A 160 11.22 9.55 -3.02
C ALA A 160 10.17 10.56 -3.54
N TRP A 161 9.14 10.86 -2.73
CA TRP A 161 8.00 11.70 -3.09
C TRP A 161 8.36 13.06 -3.70
N LYS A 162 9.53 13.63 -3.34
CA LYS A 162 10.05 14.91 -3.88
C LYS A 162 10.57 14.80 -5.31
N GLN A 163 10.75 13.60 -5.84
CA GLN A 163 11.33 13.38 -7.17
C GLN A 163 10.26 13.23 -8.27
N PHE A 164 9.00 13.07 -7.90
CA PHE A 164 7.90 13.02 -8.87
C PHE A 164 7.69 14.39 -9.51
N TYR A 165 7.47 14.40 -10.80
CA TYR A 165 7.26 15.61 -11.60
C TYR A 165 6.26 15.34 -12.71
N ASN A 166 5.83 16.39 -13.41
CA ASN A 166 4.88 16.31 -14.52
C ASN A 166 5.52 16.75 -15.82
N GLN A 167 5.23 16.05 -16.90
CA GLN A 167 5.53 16.43 -18.27
C GLN A 167 4.28 16.32 -19.15
N GLU A 168 4.38 16.79 -20.40
CA GLU A 168 3.34 16.57 -21.39
C GLU A 168 3.06 15.09 -21.58
N SER A 169 1.76 14.75 -21.60
CA SER A 169 1.35 13.35 -21.65
C SER A 169 1.50 12.76 -23.04
N GLN A 170 2.10 11.58 -23.10
CA GLN A 170 2.12 10.71 -24.26
C GLN A 170 0.91 9.75 -24.19
N ASP A 171 0.62 9.08 -25.30
CA ASP A 171 -0.57 8.25 -25.47
C ASP A 171 -0.37 6.84 -24.90
N PHE A 172 -0.12 6.75 -23.59
CA PHE A 172 -0.04 5.46 -22.91
C PHE A 172 -0.61 5.52 -21.49
N ILE A 173 -1.14 4.37 -21.06
CA ILE A 173 -1.52 4.10 -19.66
C ILE A 173 -0.35 3.39 -18.99
N PHE A 174 0.01 3.82 -17.78
CA PHE A 174 1.08 3.23 -16.98
C PHE A 174 0.50 2.44 -15.80
N PHE A 175 1.01 1.22 -15.59
CA PHE A 175 0.66 0.37 -14.46
C PHE A 175 1.92 -0.22 -13.81
N PRO A 176 2.55 0.48 -12.86
CA PRO A 176 3.70 -0.03 -12.11
C PRO A 176 3.23 -0.83 -10.89
N SER A 177 3.38 -2.13 -10.92
CA SER A 177 3.06 -2.97 -9.75
C SER A 177 3.74 -4.33 -9.82
N ARG A 178 3.89 -5.00 -8.67
CA ARG A 178 4.23 -6.43 -8.67
C ARG A 178 3.18 -7.20 -9.47
N LEU A 179 3.63 -8.15 -10.27
CA LEU A 179 2.74 -8.96 -11.11
C LEU A 179 2.10 -10.08 -10.28
N GLU A 180 1.05 -9.70 -9.55
CA GLU A 180 0.32 -10.54 -8.60
C GLU A 180 -1.18 -10.53 -8.91
N GLN A 181 -1.88 -11.60 -8.56
CA GLN A 181 -3.30 -11.76 -8.88
C GLN A 181 -4.17 -10.62 -8.30
N LEU A 182 -3.94 -10.22 -7.05
CA LEU A 182 -4.68 -9.14 -6.40
C LEU A 182 -4.44 -7.75 -7.01
N LYS A 183 -3.37 -7.58 -7.79
CA LYS A 183 -3.08 -6.32 -8.50
C LYS A 183 -3.82 -6.20 -9.84
N ARG A 184 -4.38 -7.29 -10.37
CA ARG A 184 -5.31 -7.35 -11.51
C ARG A 184 -4.76 -6.80 -12.83
N GLN A 185 -3.48 -7.02 -13.13
CA GLN A 185 -2.96 -6.68 -14.47
C GLN A 185 -3.75 -7.37 -15.58
N GLY A 186 -4.21 -8.60 -15.34
CA GLY A 186 -5.05 -9.34 -16.29
C GLY A 186 -6.32 -8.60 -16.71
N LEU A 187 -6.94 -7.85 -15.81
CA LEU A 187 -8.11 -7.03 -16.09
C LEU A 187 -7.81 -5.90 -17.09
N LEU A 188 -6.67 -5.23 -16.93
CA LEU A 188 -6.24 -4.18 -17.86
C LEU A 188 -5.83 -4.76 -19.22
N ILE A 189 -5.18 -5.94 -19.24
CA ILE A 189 -4.85 -6.65 -20.49
C ILE A 189 -6.13 -7.00 -21.26
N GLU A 190 -7.16 -7.51 -20.58
CA GLU A 190 -8.45 -7.77 -21.19
C GLU A 190 -9.14 -6.51 -21.73
N ALA A 191 -9.03 -5.40 -20.99
CA ALA A 191 -9.57 -4.11 -21.42
C ALA A 191 -8.95 -3.64 -22.75
N ALA A 192 -7.68 -3.97 -23.01
CA ALA A 192 -6.99 -3.59 -24.25
C ALA A 192 -7.66 -4.12 -25.53
N GLN A 193 -8.43 -5.21 -25.44
CA GLN A 193 -9.20 -5.73 -26.59
C GLN A 193 -10.32 -4.79 -27.03
N HIS A 194 -10.83 -3.96 -26.11
CA HIS A 194 -11.98 -3.09 -26.29
C HIS A 194 -11.60 -1.64 -26.50
N LEU A 195 -10.29 -1.30 -26.56
CA LEU A 195 -9.82 0.05 -26.84
C LEU A 195 -10.08 0.43 -28.29
N GLU A 196 -10.79 1.55 -28.49
CA GLU A 196 -11.03 2.18 -29.78
C GLU A 196 -9.90 3.18 -30.12
N SER A 197 -9.24 3.74 -29.11
CA SER A 197 -8.09 4.64 -29.24
C SER A 197 -6.78 3.91 -29.53
N PRO A 198 -5.75 4.62 -30.06
CA PRO A 198 -4.41 4.06 -30.28
C PRO A 198 -3.55 4.02 -29.00
N VAL A 199 -4.15 4.24 -27.83
CA VAL A 199 -3.45 4.28 -26.54
C VAL A 199 -2.74 2.95 -26.28
N LYS A 200 -1.48 3.04 -25.87
CA LYS A 200 -0.68 1.88 -25.45
C LYS A 200 -0.82 1.64 -23.95
N ILE A 201 -0.57 0.42 -23.52
CA ILE A 201 -0.54 0.03 -22.11
C ILE A 201 0.87 -0.44 -21.77
N ILE A 202 1.48 0.19 -20.77
CA ILE A 202 2.80 -0.16 -20.26
C ILE A 202 2.63 -0.70 -18.84
N ILE A 203 2.91 -1.98 -18.67
CA ILE A 203 2.86 -2.67 -17.37
C ILE A 203 4.29 -2.93 -16.91
N GLY A 204 4.67 -2.31 -15.80
CA GLY A 204 5.99 -2.44 -15.21
C GLY A 204 5.96 -3.22 -13.90
N GLY A 205 6.98 -4.05 -13.69
CA GLY A 205 7.15 -4.85 -12.48
C GLY A 205 7.53 -6.29 -12.75
N SER A 206 7.71 -7.05 -11.68
CA SER A 206 7.97 -8.49 -11.71
C SER A 206 7.11 -9.20 -10.66
N GLY A 207 6.89 -10.49 -10.82
CA GLY A 207 6.08 -11.29 -9.89
C GLY A 207 5.65 -12.62 -10.50
N GLY A 208 4.97 -13.43 -9.71
CA GLY A 208 4.59 -14.80 -10.07
C GLY A 208 3.68 -14.91 -11.31
N GLN A 209 2.95 -13.84 -11.65
CA GLN A 209 2.00 -13.85 -12.77
C GLN A 209 2.62 -13.43 -14.12
N GLY A 210 3.91 -13.07 -14.17
CA GLY A 210 4.53 -12.51 -15.38
C GLY A 210 4.36 -13.38 -16.63
N ASN A 211 4.65 -14.68 -16.55
CA ASN A 211 4.49 -15.61 -17.66
C ASN A 211 3.02 -15.78 -18.09
N ALA A 212 2.10 -15.83 -17.13
CA ALA A 212 0.67 -15.96 -17.41
C ALA A 212 0.14 -14.71 -18.14
N TYR A 213 0.60 -13.52 -17.74
CA TYR A 213 0.20 -12.26 -18.40
C TYR A 213 0.80 -12.14 -19.79
N GLN A 214 2.05 -12.57 -20.01
CA GLN A 214 2.62 -12.60 -21.34
C GLN A 214 1.86 -13.56 -22.27
N ALA A 215 1.59 -14.78 -21.81
CA ALA A 215 0.79 -15.75 -22.56
C ALA A 215 -0.62 -15.21 -22.89
N LYS A 216 -1.23 -14.44 -21.98
CA LYS A 216 -2.53 -13.79 -22.22
C LYS A 216 -2.44 -12.73 -23.31
N ILE A 217 -1.41 -11.88 -23.30
CA ILE A 217 -1.15 -10.86 -24.34
C ILE A 217 -1.01 -11.55 -25.71
N ASP A 218 -0.21 -12.61 -25.77
CA ASP A 218 0.04 -13.35 -27.00
C ASP A 218 -1.24 -14.04 -27.54
N THR A 219 -2.02 -14.68 -26.65
CA THR A 219 -3.26 -15.36 -27.00
C THR A 219 -4.33 -14.39 -27.54
N LEU A 220 -4.36 -13.17 -27.02
CA LEU A 220 -5.32 -12.13 -27.38
C LEU A 220 -4.83 -11.24 -28.54
N ASP A 221 -3.65 -11.52 -29.10
CA ASP A 221 -3.01 -10.73 -30.16
C ASP A 221 -2.88 -9.23 -29.81
N LEU A 222 -2.40 -8.96 -28.59
CA LEU A 222 -2.31 -7.60 -28.04
C LEU A 222 -0.88 -7.04 -27.97
N ALA A 223 0.10 -7.71 -28.58
CA ALA A 223 1.52 -7.31 -28.52
C ALA A 223 1.77 -5.87 -29.01
N ASP A 224 0.96 -5.38 -29.95
CA ASP A 224 1.02 -4.00 -30.45
C ASP A 224 0.40 -2.96 -29.49
N LYS A 225 -0.45 -3.39 -28.55
CA LYS A 225 -1.15 -2.50 -27.60
C LYS A 225 -0.59 -2.56 -26.17
N VAL A 226 -0.17 -3.74 -25.73
CA VAL A 226 0.23 -4.00 -24.33
C VAL A 226 1.68 -4.46 -24.27
N ARG A 227 2.47 -3.83 -23.41
CA ARG A 227 3.87 -4.17 -23.20
C ARG A 227 4.16 -4.43 -21.72
N LEU A 228 4.69 -5.61 -21.41
CA LEU A 228 5.32 -5.89 -20.11
C LEU A 228 6.79 -5.46 -20.19
N ILE A 229 7.19 -4.48 -19.36
CA ILE A 229 8.56 -3.94 -19.40
C ILE A 229 9.48 -4.58 -18.33
N GLY A 230 8.95 -5.49 -17.52
CA GLY A 230 9.72 -6.07 -16.41
C GLY A 230 10.09 -5.06 -15.34
N ARG A 231 11.20 -5.30 -14.64
CA ARG A 231 11.74 -4.37 -13.65
C ARG A 231 12.30 -3.13 -14.33
N PHE A 232 12.13 -1.99 -13.69
CA PHE A 232 12.61 -0.69 -14.14
C PHE A 232 13.31 0.04 -12.98
N SER A 233 14.16 0.96 -13.28
CA SER A 233 14.86 1.80 -12.31
C SER A 233 13.92 2.88 -11.72
N GLU A 234 14.30 3.48 -10.58
CA GLU A 234 13.58 4.61 -10.01
C GLU A 234 13.49 5.79 -10.98
N GLN A 235 14.56 6.07 -11.74
CA GLN A 235 14.55 7.15 -12.73
C GLN A 235 13.57 6.89 -13.87
N GLU A 236 13.50 5.66 -14.37
CA GLU A 236 12.49 5.26 -15.35
C GLU A 236 11.08 5.35 -14.77
N LYS A 237 10.89 4.98 -13.50
CA LYS A 237 9.62 5.13 -12.80
C LYS A 237 9.10 6.56 -12.87
N PHE A 238 9.92 7.53 -12.44
CA PHE A 238 9.52 8.93 -12.47
C PHE A 238 9.21 9.41 -13.88
N THR A 239 9.96 8.95 -14.88
CA THR A 239 9.74 9.31 -16.29
C THR A 239 8.41 8.74 -16.80
N TYR A 240 8.11 7.47 -16.54
CA TYR A 240 6.82 6.88 -16.93
C TYR A 240 5.64 7.60 -16.27
N TYR A 241 5.71 7.87 -14.97
CA TYR A 241 4.68 8.66 -14.31
C TYR A 241 4.54 10.05 -14.91
N ALA A 242 5.64 10.75 -15.16
CA ALA A 242 5.63 12.11 -15.71
C ALA A 242 4.98 12.19 -17.09
N GLN A 243 5.13 11.14 -17.91
CA GLN A 243 4.77 11.15 -19.34
C GLN A 243 3.47 10.37 -19.65
N CYS A 244 2.95 9.52 -18.77
CA CYS A 244 1.73 8.78 -19.07
C CYS A 244 0.52 9.69 -19.24
N LEU A 245 -0.49 9.22 -19.99
CA LEU A 245 -1.81 9.86 -20.08
C LEU A 245 -2.56 9.73 -18.75
N ALA A 246 -2.52 8.53 -18.19
CA ALA A 246 -3.11 8.20 -16.88
C ALA A 246 -2.38 7.00 -16.27
N VAL A 247 -2.55 6.83 -14.96
CA VAL A 247 -2.11 5.64 -14.23
C VAL A 247 -3.32 4.74 -14.01
N PHE A 248 -3.19 3.46 -14.36
CA PHE A 248 -4.17 2.46 -13.98
C PHE A 248 -3.72 1.79 -12.68
N PHE A 249 -4.56 1.82 -11.66
CA PHE A 249 -4.32 1.10 -10.43
C PHE A 249 -5.66 0.68 -9.81
N ALA A 250 -6.08 -0.55 -10.11
CA ALA A 250 -7.35 -1.11 -9.67
C ALA A 250 -7.15 -2.47 -8.98
N PRO A 251 -6.34 -2.54 -7.91
CA PRO A 251 -6.19 -3.76 -7.13
C PRO A 251 -7.52 -4.16 -6.49
N LYS A 252 -7.61 -5.37 -5.96
CA LYS A 252 -8.74 -5.77 -5.14
C LYS A 252 -8.43 -5.48 -3.67
N ASP A 253 -9.23 -4.60 -3.05
CA ASP A 253 -9.19 -4.28 -1.62
C ASP A 253 -7.77 -3.97 -1.10
N GLU A 254 -7.13 -3.00 -1.71
CA GLU A 254 -5.78 -2.54 -1.35
C GLU A 254 -5.78 -1.81 -0.01
N ASP A 255 -4.75 -2.02 0.78
CA ASP A 255 -4.65 -1.38 2.10
C ASP A 255 -4.34 0.12 2.02
N TYR A 256 -3.38 0.54 1.18
CA TYR A 256 -2.96 1.93 1.07
C TYR A 256 -2.89 2.44 -0.38
N GLY A 257 -2.04 1.80 -1.20
CA GLY A 257 -1.98 2.11 -2.63
C GLY A 257 -1.07 3.27 -3.01
N TYR A 258 0.23 3.17 -2.72
CA TYR A 258 1.24 4.18 -3.10
C TYR A 258 1.15 4.67 -4.54
N ILE A 259 0.83 3.78 -5.47
CA ILE A 259 0.72 4.08 -6.91
C ILE A 259 -0.27 5.23 -7.17
N THR A 260 -1.35 5.30 -6.40
CA THR A 260 -2.31 6.42 -6.47
C THR A 260 -1.66 7.74 -6.07
N LEU A 261 -0.91 7.76 -4.98
CA LEU A 261 -0.22 8.95 -4.50
C LEU A 261 0.93 9.37 -5.42
N GLU A 262 1.67 8.41 -5.97
CA GLU A 262 2.74 8.64 -6.96
C GLU A 262 2.19 9.27 -8.25
N ALA A 263 1.02 8.80 -8.72
CA ALA A 263 0.32 9.40 -9.85
C ALA A 263 -0.13 10.85 -9.56
N MET A 264 -0.69 11.08 -8.37
CA MET A 264 -1.11 12.41 -7.94
C MET A 264 0.06 13.39 -7.83
N LEU A 265 1.20 12.95 -7.28
CA LEU A 265 2.44 13.74 -7.24
C LEU A 265 2.94 14.09 -8.64
N SER A 266 2.72 13.21 -9.61
CA SER A 266 3.03 13.47 -11.03
C SER A 266 1.94 14.23 -11.78
N SER A 267 0.89 14.70 -11.10
CA SER A 267 -0.27 15.36 -11.72
C SER A 267 -0.91 14.52 -12.82
N LYS A 268 -1.02 13.21 -12.63
CA LYS A 268 -1.67 12.28 -13.55
C LYS A 268 -2.98 11.76 -12.97
N PRO A 269 -4.04 11.67 -13.79
CA PRO A 269 -5.30 11.07 -13.32
C PRO A 269 -5.12 9.58 -13.08
N VAL A 270 -5.89 9.04 -12.13
CA VAL A 270 -5.88 7.63 -11.79
C VAL A 270 -7.16 6.96 -12.27
N ILE A 271 -7.03 5.80 -12.89
CA ILE A 271 -8.15 4.90 -13.19
C ILE A 271 -8.13 3.80 -12.13
N THR A 272 -9.21 3.67 -11.37
CA THR A 272 -9.37 2.63 -10.34
C THR A 272 -10.75 2.00 -10.43
N CYS A 273 -10.99 0.93 -9.65
CA CYS A 273 -12.28 0.25 -9.63
C CYS A 273 -13.01 0.44 -8.30
N THR A 274 -14.33 0.23 -8.33
CA THR A 274 -15.25 0.41 -7.19
C THR A 274 -14.92 -0.47 -5.98
N ASP A 275 -14.09 -1.50 -6.15
CA ASP A 275 -13.68 -2.45 -5.10
C ASP A 275 -12.16 -2.40 -4.81
N SER A 276 -11.53 -1.26 -5.08
CA SER A 276 -10.05 -1.14 -4.98
C SER A 276 -9.53 -0.82 -3.57
N GLY A 277 -10.39 -0.51 -2.60
CA GLY A 277 -9.97 -0.20 -1.23
C GLY A 277 -9.26 1.16 -1.12
N GLY A 278 -8.05 1.20 -0.56
CA GLY A 278 -7.29 2.43 -0.29
C GLY A 278 -7.19 3.45 -1.44
N PRO A 279 -7.04 3.09 -2.70
CA PRO A 279 -7.14 4.03 -3.81
C PRO A 279 -8.40 4.89 -3.83
N LEU A 280 -9.53 4.37 -3.37
CA LEU A 280 -10.82 5.10 -3.32
C LEU A 280 -10.84 6.26 -2.31
N GLU A 281 -9.91 6.29 -1.36
CA GLU A 281 -9.76 7.40 -0.42
C GLU A 281 -9.24 8.67 -1.13
N PHE A 282 -8.48 8.48 -2.19
CA PHE A 282 -7.82 9.56 -2.92
C PHE A 282 -8.46 9.84 -4.28
N VAL A 283 -8.93 8.79 -4.99
CA VAL A 283 -9.55 8.96 -6.31
C VAL A 283 -11.02 9.35 -6.17
N GLU A 284 -11.34 10.55 -6.66
CA GLU A 284 -12.71 11.06 -6.76
C GLU A 284 -13.15 11.00 -8.22
N ASP A 285 -14.26 10.26 -8.48
CA ASP A 285 -14.72 10.01 -9.84
C ASP A 285 -14.97 11.29 -10.62
N GLN A 286 -14.43 11.35 -11.83
CA GLN A 286 -14.50 12.47 -12.76
C GLN A 286 -13.87 13.79 -12.26
N VAL A 287 -13.24 13.80 -11.08
CA VAL A 287 -12.55 14.96 -10.50
C VAL A 287 -11.03 14.75 -10.48
N THR A 288 -10.54 13.67 -9.86
CA THR A 288 -9.10 13.37 -9.79
C THR A 288 -8.70 12.15 -10.63
N GLY A 289 -9.67 11.51 -11.23
CA GLY A 289 -9.52 10.33 -12.06
C GLY A 289 -10.88 9.72 -12.37
N TYR A 290 -10.89 8.42 -12.62
CA TYR A 290 -12.13 7.67 -12.82
C TYR A 290 -12.21 6.47 -11.87
N VAL A 291 -13.42 6.27 -11.32
CA VAL A 291 -13.80 5.06 -10.60
C VAL A 291 -14.80 4.30 -11.44
N CYS A 292 -14.47 3.10 -11.89
CA CYS A 292 -15.34 2.29 -12.75
C CYS A 292 -15.55 0.89 -12.18
N ASP A 293 -16.51 0.16 -12.72
CA ASP A 293 -16.67 -1.25 -12.38
C ASP A 293 -15.43 -2.04 -12.81
N PRO A 294 -15.09 -3.14 -12.10
CA PRO A 294 -13.98 -4.03 -12.47
C PRO A 294 -14.36 -4.89 -13.70
N ASP A 295 -14.70 -4.22 -14.79
CA ASP A 295 -15.11 -4.77 -16.08
C ASP A 295 -14.19 -4.24 -17.20
N PRO A 296 -13.66 -5.13 -18.07
CA PRO A 296 -12.76 -4.74 -19.16
C PRO A 296 -13.33 -3.67 -20.08
N LYS A 297 -14.61 -3.74 -20.42
CA LYS A 297 -15.26 -2.76 -21.30
C LYS A 297 -15.46 -1.40 -20.62
N ALA A 298 -15.75 -1.41 -19.32
CA ALA A 298 -15.87 -0.18 -18.55
C ALA A 298 -14.51 0.54 -18.47
N ILE A 299 -13.44 -0.20 -18.23
CA ILE A 299 -12.07 0.31 -18.18
C ILE A 299 -11.65 0.88 -19.55
N ALA A 300 -11.89 0.13 -20.63
CA ALA A 300 -11.58 0.60 -21.99
C ALA A 300 -12.28 1.92 -22.32
N ARG A 301 -13.58 2.02 -22.04
CA ARG A 301 -14.33 3.28 -22.24
C ARG A 301 -13.76 4.47 -21.47
N VAL A 302 -13.27 4.25 -20.27
CA VAL A 302 -12.63 5.31 -19.46
C VAL A 302 -11.29 5.74 -20.08
N ILE A 303 -10.49 4.79 -20.55
CA ILE A 303 -9.23 5.09 -21.24
C ILE A 303 -9.49 5.90 -22.51
N ASP A 304 -10.46 5.49 -23.32
CA ASP A 304 -10.84 6.18 -24.56
C ASP A 304 -11.37 7.60 -24.29
N LYS A 305 -12.14 7.82 -23.21
CA LYS A 305 -12.57 9.15 -22.79
C LYS A 305 -11.38 10.06 -22.41
N LEU A 306 -10.39 9.53 -21.68
CA LEU A 306 -9.20 10.30 -21.33
C LEU A 306 -8.35 10.66 -22.56
N TYR A 307 -8.28 9.77 -23.53
CA TYR A 307 -7.59 10.02 -24.78
C TYR A 307 -8.33 11.07 -25.65
N ALA A 308 -9.64 10.97 -25.72
CA ALA A 308 -10.47 11.91 -26.48
C ALA A 308 -10.44 13.33 -25.92
N ASP A 309 -10.27 13.50 -24.61
CA ASP A 309 -10.19 14.80 -23.95
C ASP A 309 -8.94 14.86 -23.02
N LYS A 310 -7.78 15.04 -23.65
CA LYS A 310 -6.49 15.17 -22.92
C LYS A 310 -6.45 16.42 -22.02
N GLN A 311 -7.23 17.46 -22.33
CA GLN A 311 -7.32 18.64 -21.48
C GLN A 311 -8.05 18.31 -20.16
N LYS A 312 -9.11 17.53 -20.22
CA LYS A 312 -9.80 17.01 -19.04
C LYS A 312 -8.89 16.08 -18.23
N ALA A 313 -8.16 15.17 -18.89
CA ALA A 313 -7.18 14.32 -18.25
C ALA A 313 -6.13 15.14 -17.46
N LYS A 314 -5.57 16.19 -18.08
CA LYS A 314 -4.64 17.12 -17.44
C LYS A 314 -5.27 17.83 -16.23
N SER A 315 -6.49 18.31 -16.36
CA SER A 315 -7.22 19.00 -15.27
C SER A 315 -7.48 18.06 -14.08
N MET A 316 -7.84 16.80 -14.34
CA MET A 316 -8.01 15.77 -13.32
C MET A 316 -6.69 15.47 -12.59
N GLY A 317 -5.59 15.32 -13.31
CA GLY A 317 -4.27 15.11 -12.72
C GLY A 317 -3.85 16.27 -11.80
N GLN A 318 -4.10 17.52 -12.23
CA GLN A 318 -3.86 18.71 -11.40
C GLN A 318 -4.77 18.74 -10.16
N ALA A 319 -6.03 18.32 -10.29
CA ALA A 319 -6.93 18.19 -9.14
C ALA A 319 -6.43 17.12 -8.15
N GLY A 320 -5.95 15.99 -8.64
CA GLY A 320 -5.30 14.95 -7.82
C GLY A 320 -4.10 15.48 -7.06
N HIS A 321 -3.22 16.22 -7.72
CA HIS A 321 -2.06 16.85 -7.07
C HIS A 321 -2.48 17.80 -5.94
N ARG A 322 -3.48 18.64 -6.16
CA ARG A 322 -4.02 19.51 -5.09
C ARG A 322 -4.64 18.72 -3.94
N LYS A 323 -5.39 17.64 -4.24
CA LYS A 323 -5.98 16.76 -3.23
C LYS A 323 -4.92 16.08 -2.36
N TYR A 324 -3.82 15.61 -2.96
CA TYR A 324 -2.68 15.04 -2.22
C TYR A 324 -2.17 16.02 -1.15
N HIS A 325 -1.91 17.27 -1.54
CA HIS A 325 -1.42 18.29 -0.60
C HIS A 325 -2.47 18.69 0.45
N ALA A 326 -3.74 18.77 0.07
CA ALA A 326 -4.83 19.08 1.00
C ALA A 326 -5.09 17.95 2.03
N ALA A 327 -4.78 16.70 1.70
CA ALA A 327 -4.93 15.56 2.60
C ALA A 327 -3.82 15.45 3.66
N ASN A 328 -2.90 16.43 3.70
CA ASN A 328 -1.77 16.48 4.64
C ASN A 328 -0.91 15.20 4.67
N VAL A 329 -0.72 14.59 3.50
CA VAL A 329 0.16 13.42 3.32
C VAL A 329 1.60 13.90 3.43
N SER A 330 2.10 14.01 4.67
CA SER A 330 3.43 14.56 4.96
C SER A 330 4.09 13.88 6.14
N TRP A 331 5.42 13.78 6.10
CA TRP A 331 6.19 13.27 7.22
C TRP A 331 6.13 14.17 8.45
N ASP A 332 5.94 15.49 8.30
CA ASP A 332 5.76 16.40 9.43
C ASP A 332 4.50 16.05 10.22
N ASN A 333 3.38 15.89 9.53
CA ASN A 333 2.13 15.44 10.15
C ASN A 333 2.27 14.06 10.83
N VAL A 334 2.95 13.12 10.17
CA VAL A 334 3.18 11.78 10.72
C VAL A 334 3.97 11.85 12.03
N ILE A 335 5.09 12.55 12.02
CA ILE A 335 5.97 12.61 13.20
C ILE A 335 5.33 13.38 14.34
N GLU A 336 4.68 14.53 14.09
CA GLU A 336 3.93 15.27 15.10
C GLU A 336 2.85 14.41 15.74
N THR A 337 2.12 13.65 14.94
CA THR A 337 1.03 12.78 15.40
C THR A 337 1.56 11.61 16.22
N LEU A 338 2.57 10.89 15.73
CA LEU A 338 3.13 9.72 16.42
C LEU A 338 3.88 10.09 17.72
N LEU A 339 4.44 11.29 17.80
CA LEU A 339 5.17 11.78 18.96
C LEU A 339 4.36 12.70 19.87
N GLY A 340 3.14 13.01 19.53
CA GLY A 340 2.20 13.80 20.33
C GLY A 340 1.89 13.19 21.70
N PRO A 341 1.17 13.92 22.59
CA PRO A 341 0.76 13.43 23.92
C PRO A 341 0.00 12.09 23.78
N LEU A 342 0.23 11.17 24.71
CA LEU A 342 -0.46 9.89 24.80
C LEU A 342 -1.74 10.00 25.59
#